data_c3119a11c66383ed21c3f2e9e32aa8ec
#
_entry.id   c3119a11c66383ed21c3f2e9e32aa8ec
#
_cell.length_a   1.000
_cell.length_b   1.000
_cell.length_c   1.000
_cell.angle_alpha   90.00
_cell.angle_beta   90.00
_cell.angle_gamma   90.00
#
_symmetry.space_group_name_H-M   'P 1'
#
loop_
_entity.id
_entity.type
_entity.pdbx_description
1 polymer ?
#
loop_
_entity_poly.entity_id
_entity_poly.type
_entity_poly.pdbx_seq_one_letter_code
_entity_poly.pdbx_strand_id
1 'polypeptide(L)'
;MKRVLVMLVAAAMAASCTGKKQAESTASDEKVLTKTVPAALRVIEQNEVYTSEIEPYKENDITPAVSGVHIDRILVDVGSRVKAGQLLVTLDPTQYNQQRLQYQTALDDYNRLVPVYEAGGISAQQLEQTKAALDVQKEVLDNLRKNIEMRSPIAGVVTARNYEAGNLFTGTPVLHVMQINPLKIIANIQEQYYPAVKLGMPVEIRTDIFPGEVFAGKVSLIYPALDASTRTFTVEVTVPNGNEKLRPGMFARSTFNMGDKEGIMVPDVAVLKQVGSSE
;
A
#
# COMPACT_ATOMS: atom_id res chain seq x y z
N MET A 1 -103.87 -24.90 -38.33
CA MET A 1 -102.70 -24.00 -38.60
C MET A 1 -101.65 -24.04 -37.52
N LYS A 2 -101.85 -24.54 -36.31
CA LYS A 2 -100.86 -24.61 -35.23
C LYS A 2 -99.89 -25.81 -35.31
N ARG A 3 -100.23 -26.90 -36.09
CA ARG A 3 -99.34 -28.09 -36.16
C ARG A 3 -98.29 -28.04 -37.27
N VAL A 4 -98.40 -27.18 -38.23
CA VAL A 4 -97.46 -27.01 -39.34
C VAL A 4 -96.24 -26.04 -38.89
N LEU A 5 -96.56 -25.12 -38.00
CA LEU A 5 -95.55 -24.17 -37.50
C LEU A 5 -94.55 -24.83 -36.56
N VAL A 6 -94.93 -25.89 -35.83
CA VAL A 6 -94.10 -26.65 -34.92
C VAL A 6 -93.10 -27.55 -35.67
N MET A 7 -93.43 -28.08 -36.82
CA MET A 7 -92.55 -28.92 -37.65
C MET A 7 -91.44 -28.08 -38.36
N LEU A 8 -91.75 -26.83 -38.73
CA LEU A 8 -90.74 -25.96 -39.37
C LEU A 8 -89.68 -25.45 -38.40
N VAL A 9 -90.03 -25.27 -37.12
CA VAL A 9 -89.03 -24.87 -36.09
C VAL A 9 -88.14 -26.05 -35.65
N ALA A 10 -88.64 -27.29 -35.72
CA ALA A 10 -87.85 -28.48 -35.43
C ALA A 10 -86.83 -28.83 -36.53
N ALA A 11 -87.11 -28.48 -37.81
CA ALA A 11 -86.20 -28.68 -38.91
C ALA A 11 -85.00 -27.66 -38.93
N ALA A 12 -85.24 -26.48 -38.35
CA ALA A 12 -84.14 -25.43 -38.26
C ALA A 12 -83.10 -25.71 -37.18
N MET A 13 -83.39 -26.56 -36.19
CA MET A 13 -82.45 -26.91 -35.14
C MET A 13 -81.54 -28.11 -35.47
N ALA A 14 -81.77 -28.83 -36.54
CA ALA A 14 -80.99 -30.01 -36.94
C ALA A 14 -79.75 -29.64 -37.87
N ALA A 15 -79.70 -28.41 -38.35
CA ALA A 15 -78.68 -27.98 -39.31
C ALA A 15 -77.45 -27.25 -38.65
N SER A 16 -77.38 -27.19 -37.31
CA SER A 16 -76.31 -26.45 -36.58
C SER A 16 -75.21 -27.35 -36.02
N CYS A 17 -75.01 -28.56 -36.45
CA CYS A 17 -73.87 -29.42 -36.05
C CYS A 17 -73.01 -29.79 -37.26
N THR A 18 -72.50 -28.76 -37.99
CA THR A 18 -71.28 -28.90 -38.80
C THR A 18 -70.07 -28.53 -37.97
N GLY A 19 -69.35 -29.57 -37.58
CA GLY A 19 -68.13 -29.47 -36.79
C GLY A 19 -67.16 -28.47 -37.39
N LYS A 20 -66.79 -27.48 -36.58
CA LYS A 20 -65.69 -26.68 -36.80
C LYS A 20 -64.49 -27.62 -36.75
N LYS A 21 -63.92 -28.01 -37.89
CA LYS A 21 -62.53 -28.57 -37.94
C LYS A 21 -61.66 -27.58 -37.26
N GLN A 22 -61.21 -27.97 -36.08
CA GLN A 22 -60.15 -27.36 -35.42
C GLN A 22 -58.98 -27.44 -36.38
N ALA A 23 -58.55 -26.31 -36.92
CA ALA A 23 -57.34 -26.25 -37.67
C ALA A 23 -56.21 -26.68 -36.69
N GLU A 24 -55.75 -27.89 -36.87
CA GLU A 24 -54.39 -28.26 -36.32
C GLU A 24 -53.46 -27.21 -36.84
N SER A 25 -53.03 -26.33 -35.92
CA SER A 25 -51.87 -25.51 -36.08
C SER A 25 -50.71 -26.49 -36.32
N THR A 26 -50.40 -26.74 -37.56
CA THR A 26 -49.11 -27.23 -37.93
C THR A 26 -48.12 -26.16 -37.47
N ALA A 27 -47.67 -26.31 -36.21
CA ALA A 27 -46.45 -25.68 -35.80
C ALA A 27 -45.42 -26.12 -36.85
N SER A 28 -45.05 -25.21 -37.73
CA SER A 28 -43.97 -25.41 -38.65
C SER A 28 -42.76 -25.69 -37.71
N ASP A 29 -42.26 -26.90 -37.82
CA ASP A 29 -41.04 -27.32 -37.19
C ASP A 29 -39.92 -26.54 -37.90
N GLU A 30 -39.84 -25.23 -37.59
CA GLU A 30 -38.81 -24.35 -38.05
C GLU A 30 -37.54 -24.83 -37.31
N LYS A 31 -36.79 -25.67 -38.00
CA LYS A 31 -35.52 -26.19 -37.48
C LYS A 31 -34.62 -25.00 -37.22
N VAL A 32 -34.60 -24.55 -35.96
CA VAL A 32 -33.66 -23.56 -35.50
C VAL A 32 -32.25 -24.14 -35.66
N LEU A 33 -31.49 -23.60 -36.59
CA LEU A 33 -30.11 -23.99 -36.80
C LEU A 33 -29.30 -23.59 -35.55
N THR A 34 -29.06 -24.57 -34.70
CA THR A 34 -28.28 -24.37 -33.48
C THR A 34 -26.83 -24.80 -33.76
N LYS A 35 -25.90 -23.87 -33.63
CA LYS A 35 -24.48 -24.16 -33.70
C LYS A 35 -24.02 -24.74 -32.35
N THR A 36 -23.70 -26.00 -32.33
CA THR A 36 -23.18 -26.67 -31.13
C THR A 36 -21.65 -26.55 -31.06
N VAL A 37 -21.15 -26.28 -29.88
CA VAL A 37 -19.69 -26.26 -29.59
C VAL A 37 -19.47 -27.31 -28.49
N PRO A 38 -18.53 -28.24 -28.67
CA PRO A 38 -18.23 -29.22 -27.62
C PRO A 38 -17.67 -28.50 -26.38
N ALA A 39 -18.22 -28.81 -25.22
CA ALA A 39 -17.66 -28.42 -23.95
C ALA A 39 -16.33 -29.18 -23.76
N ALA A 40 -15.23 -28.46 -23.60
CA ALA A 40 -13.90 -29.04 -23.43
C ALA A 40 -13.32 -28.65 -22.06
N LEU A 41 -12.73 -29.62 -21.38
CA LEU A 41 -11.91 -29.35 -20.20
C LEU A 41 -10.66 -28.59 -20.64
N ARG A 42 -10.43 -27.45 -20.05
CA ARG A 42 -9.22 -26.63 -20.30
C ARG A 42 -8.60 -26.21 -19.00
N VAL A 43 -7.28 -26.10 -19.00
CA VAL A 43 -6.54 -25.45 -17.93
C VAL A 43 -6.69 -23.95 -18.09
N ILE A 44 -7.14 -23.27 -17.04
CA ILE A 44 -7.40 -21.84 -17.00
C ILE A 44 -6.51 -21.27 -15.92
N GLU A 45 -5.69 -20.27 -16.27
CA GLU A 45 -4.95 -19.49 -15.28
C GLU A 45 -5.91 -18.71 -14.41
N GLN A 46 -5.81 -18.88 -13.11
CA GLN A 46 -6.63 -18.15 -12.15
C GLN A 46 -5.90 -16.87 -11.75
N ASN A 47 -6.23 -15.78 -12.43
CA ASN A 47 -5.67 -14.47 -12.17
C ASN A 47 -6.65 -13.63 -11.34
N GLU A 48 -6.23 -13.22 -10.14
CA GLU A 48 -7.00 -12.37 -9.24
C GLU A 48 -6.45 -10.95 -9.25
N VAL A 49 -7.34 -9.95 -9.34
CA VAL A 49 -6.96 -8.54 -9.42
C VAL A 49 -7.41 -7.79 -8.17
N TYR A 50 -6.45 -7.18 -7.50
CA TYR A 50 -6.69 -6.34 -6.31
C TYR A 50 -6.30 -4.90 -6.62
N THR A 51 -7.19 -3.95 -6.26
CA THR A 51 -6.90 -2.53 -6.37
C THR A 51 -6.40 -2.03 -5.02
N SER A 52 -5.26 -1.37 -5.03
CA SER A 52 -4.60 -0.86 -3.83
C SER A 52 -3.90 0.46 -4.13
N GLU A 53 -3.60 1.21 -3.10
CA GLU A 53 -2.77 2.40 -3.18
C GLU A 53 -1.30 2.02 -3.19
N ILE A 54 -0.50 2.76 -3.97
CA ILE A 54 0.96 2.67 -3.95
C ILE A 54 1.48 3.48 -2.78
N GLU A 55 2.21 2.84 -1.88
CA GLU A 55 2.78 3.45 -0.70
C GLU A 55 4.30 3.62 -0.82
N PRO A 56 4.90 4.58 -0.09
CA PRO A 56 6.35 4.64 0.05
C PRO A 56 6.86 3.37 0.74
N TYR A 57 8.04 2.89 0.37
CA TYR A 57 8.63 1.72 1.03
C TYR A 57 8.88 1.97 2.52
N LYS A 58 9.38 3.17 2.83
CA LYS A 58 9.52 3.71 4.20
C LYS A 58 9.23 5.19 4.17
N GLU A 59 8.71 5.71 5.27
CA GLU A 59 8.52 7.14 5.48
C GLU A 59 8.92 7.51 6.90
N ASN A 60 9.36 8.73 7.08
CA ASN A 60 9.73 9.26 8.38
C ASN A 60 9.40 10.74 8.50
N ASP A 61 8.83 11.07 9.63
CA ASP A 61 8.67 12.43 10.11
C ASP A 61 9.93 12.90 10.85
N ILE A 62 10.50 13.99 10.40
CA ILE A 62 11.64 14.61 11.02
C ILE A 62 11.15 15.66 12.01
N THR A 63 11.20 15.30 13.30
CA THR A 63 10.60 16.06 14.39
C THR A 63 11.61 16.30 15.50
N PRO A 64 11.77 17.54 16.00
CA PRO A 64 12.57 17.83 17.20
C PRO A 64 12.06 17.02 18.41
N ALA A 65 13.00 16.58 19.25
CA ALA A 65 12.65 15.84 20.47
C ALA A 65 12.01 16.74 21.55
N VAL A 66 12.22 18.06 21.45
CA VAL A 66 11.73 19.05 22.43
C VAL A 66 10.93 20.13 21.72
N SER A 67 9.78 20.49 22.26
CA SER A 67 8.96 21.60 21.79
C SER A 67 9.52 22.94 22.28
N GLY A 68 9.16 24.05 21.60
CA GLY A 68 9.57 25.39 21.99
C GLY A 68 11.01 25.73 21.65
N VAL A 69 11.63 25.00 20.72
CA VAL A 69 12.96 25.31 20.19
C VAL A 69 12.84 26.05 18.86
N HIS A 70 13.76 26.99 18.61
CA HIS A 70 13.83 27.66 17.31
C HIS A 70 14.57 26.81 16.28
N ILE A 71 14.09 26.83 15.05
CA ILE A 71 14.75 26.24 13.91
C ILE A 71 15.80 27.24 13.42
N ASP A 72 17.08 26.85 13.51
CA ASP A 72 18.18 27.70 13.05
C ASP A 72 18.28 27.67 11.52
N ARG A 73 18.44 26.50 10.93
CA ARG A 73 18.52 26.33 9.48
C ARG A 73 17.88 25.05 9.00
N ILE A 74 17.29 25.13 7.81
CA ILE A 74 16.80 23.97 7.04
C ILE A 74 17.69 23.87 5.79
N LEU A 75 18.38 22.74 5.62
CA LEU A 75 19.42 22.54 4.62
C LEU A 75 18.92 21.89 3.33
N VAL A 76 17.63 21.54 3.29
CA VAL A 76 16.98 20.84 2.18
C VAL A 76 15.61 21.45 1.91
N ASP A 77 15.09 21.22 0.70
CA ASP A 77 13.78 21.69 0.31
C ASP A 77 12.92 20.53 -0.21
N VAL A 78 11.61 20.77 -0.41
CA VAL A 78 10.69 19.80 -1.00
C VAL A 78 11.23 19.37 -2.37
N GLY A 79 11.24 18.04 -2.63
CA GLY A 79 11.82 17.44 -3.82
C GLY A 79 13.33 17.11 -3.70
N SER A 80 14.01 17.56 -2.65
CA SER A 80 15.43 17.23 -2.42
C SER A 80 15.61 15.75 -2.11
N ARG A 81 16.62 15.11 -2.75
CA ARG A 81 17.05 13.75 -2.40
C ARG A 81 18.02 13.78 -1.24
N VAL A 82 17.75 12.92 -0.26
CA VAL A 82 18.54 12.83 0.97
C VAL A 82 19.06 11.41 1.19
N LYS A 83 20.23 11.30 1.82
CA LYS A 83 20.81 10.02 2.22
C LYS A 83 20.53 9.75 3.69
N ALA A 84 20.53 8.47 4.08
CA ALA A 84 20.50 8.11 5.50
C ALA A 84 21.71 8.75 6.23
N GLY A 85 21.45 9.33 7.42
CA GLY A 85 22.44 10.06 8.21
C GLY A 85 22.71 11.50 7.74
N GLN A 86 22.15 11.95 6.61
CA GLN A 86 22.34 13.33 6.14
C GLN A 86 21.70 14.32 7.10
N LEU A 87 22.42 15.39 7.43
CA LEU A 87 21.92 16.51 8.22
C LEU A 87 20.89 17.30 7.39
N LEU A 88 19.70 17.48 7.94
CA LEU A 88 18.57 18.14 7.26
C LEU A 88 18.22 19.48 7.90
N VAL A 89 18.20 19.53 9.24
CA VAL A 89 17.77 20.71 10.01
C VAL A 89 18.71 20.87 11.18
N THR A 90 19.02 22.14 11.50
CA THR A 90 19.71 22.53 12.74
C THR A 90 18.77 23.37 13.58
N LEU A 91 18.74 23.10 14.89
CA LEU A 91 18.00 23.89 15.87
C LEU A 91 18.93 24.87 16.57
N ASP A 92 18.35 25.78 17.37
CA ASP A 92 19.12 26.78 18.14
C ASP A 92 20.26 26.13 18.93
N PRO A 93 21.54 26.50 18.66
CA PRO A 93 22.69 25.88 19.26
C PRO A 93 23.11 26.51 20.61
N THR A 94 22.31 27.43 21.19
CA THR A 94 22.73 28.22 22.37
C THR A 94 23.13 27.32 23.53
N GLN A 95 22.29 26.34 23.91
CA GLN A 95 22.60 25.43 25.00
C GLN A 95 23.80 24.51 24.65
N TYR A 96 23.86 24.02 23.42
CA TYR A 96 25.00 23.23 22.94
C TYR A 96 26.32 24.03 23.03
N ASN A 97 26.32 25.27 22.61
CA ASN A 97 27.52 26.13 22.67
C ASN A 97 27.97 26.38 24.11
N GLN A 98 27.04 26.62 25.04
CA GLN A 98 27.37 26.75 26.47
C GLN A 98 28.01 25.47 27.02
N GLN A 99 27.41 24.33 26.74
CA GLN A 99 27.92 23.03 27.18
C GLN A 99 29.27 22.71 26.54
N ARG A 100 29.49 23.08 25.29
CA ARG A 100 30.75 22.88 24.58
C ARG A 100 31.91 23.65 25.30
N LEU A 101 31.64 24.84 25.80
CA LEU A 101 32.64 25.60 26.58
C LEU A 101 32.97 24.89 27.91
N GLN A 102 31.96 24.35 28.60
CA GLN A 102 32.16 23.58 29.83
C GLN A 102 32.96 22.31 29.59
N TYR A 103 32.63 21.58 28.52
CA TYR A 103 33.42 20.40 28.10
C TYR A 103 34.89 20.78 27.76
N GLN A 104 35.09 21.87 27.03
CA GLN A 104 36.44 22.34 26.69
C GLN A 104 37.27 22.66 27.93
N THR A 105 36.66 23.34 28.91
CA THR A 105 37.32 23.64 30.20
C THR A 105 37.72 22.34 30.93
N ALA A 106 36.80 21.37 31.02
CA ALA A 106 37.08 20.08 31.66
C ALA A 106 38.16 19.28 30.93
N LEU A 107 38.21 19.36 29.59
CA LEU A 107 39.26 18.74 28.78
C LEU A 107 40.63 19.36 29.02
N ASP A 108 40.68 20.69 29.07
CA ASP A 108 41.91 21.42 29.32
C ASP A 108 42.43 21.14 30.73
N ASP A 109 41.57 21.04 31.74
CA ASP A 109 41.89 20.65 33.10
C ASP A 109 42.48 19.23 33.17
N TYR A 110 41.83 18.27 32.53
CA TYR A 110 42.31 16.90 32.44
C TYR A 110 43.70 16.84 31.77
N ASN A 111 43.87 17.50 30.61
CA ASN A 111 45.09 17.51 29.85
C ASN A 111 46.26 18.16 30.65
N ARG A 112 45.98 19.12 31.53
CA ARG A 112 47.01 19.71 32.44
C ARG A 112 47.39 18.75 33.55
N LEU A 113 46.48 17.93 34.03
CA LEU A 113 46.74 16.99 35.13
C LEU A 113 47.46 15.71 34.69
N VAL A 114 47.33 15.28 33.45
CA VAL A 114 48.02 14.08 32.93
C VAL A 114 49.53 14.14 33.13
N PRO A 115 50.30 15.19 32.69
CA PRO A 115 51.74 15.25 32.89
C PRO A 115 52.12 15.42 34.36
N VAL A 116 51.27 16.05 35.19
CA VAL A 116 51.53 16.17 36.64
C VAL A 116 51.41 14.81 37.33
N TYR A 117 50.45 13.98 36.92
CA TYR A 117 50.34 12.62 37.37
C TYR A 117 51.55 11.75 36.96
N GLU A 118 51.98 11.84 35.70
CA GLU A 118 53.16 11.14 35.19
C GLU A 118 54.45 11.52 35.96
N ALA A 119 54.50 12.77 36.42
CA ALA A 119 55.58 13.24 37.28
C ALA A 119 55.39 12.87 38.77
N GLY A 120 54.35 12.15 39.14
CA GLY A 120 54.06 11.76 40.53
C GLY A 120 53.49 12.88 41.42
N GLY A 121 53.04 14.01 40.82
CA GLY A 121 52.59 15.20 41.56
C GLY A 121 51.10 15.10 42.04
N ILE A 122 50.33 14.16 41.56
CA ILE A 122 48.94 13.89 42.00
C ILE A 122 48.68 12.38 42.12
N SER A 123 47.64 12.00 42.86
CA SER A 123 47.23 10.61 42.99
C SER A 123 46.44 10.11 41.76
N ALA A 124 46.45 8.79 41.49
CA ALA A 124 45.64 8.16 40.48
C ALA A 124 44.12 8.45 40.69
N GLN A 125 43.69 8.45 41.94
CA GLN A 125 42.29 8.77 42.31
C GLN A 125 41.89 10.19 41.83
N GLN A 126 42.80 11.17 42.00
CA GLN A 126 42.50 12.55 41.58
C GLN A 126 42.40 12.66 40.05
N LEU A 127 43.30 11.99 39.30
CA LEU A 127 43.22 11.95 37.84
C LEU A 127 41.97 11.26 37.35
N GLU A 128 41.59 10.12 37.95
CA GLU A 128 40.37 9.40 37.63
C GLU A 128 39.09 10.21 37.91
N GLN A 129 39.04 10.96 39.00
CA GLN A 129 37.92 11.88 39.29
C GLN A 129 37.77 12.96 38.23
N THR A 130 38.91 13.55 37.79
CA THR A 130 38.88 14.58 36.75
C THR A 130 38.46 13.98 35.39
N LYS A 131 38.93 12.76 35.08
CA LYS A 131 38.49 12.03 33.90
C LYS A 131 37.02 11.74 33.92
N ALA A 132 36.47 11.25 35.02
CA ALA A 132 35.03 10.98 35.18
C ALA A 132 34.21 12.28 34.97
N ALA A 133 34.64 13.40 35.51
CA ALA A 133 34.01 14.70 35.29
C ALA A 133 34.01 15.10 33.80
N LEU A 134 35.11 14.91 33.09
CA LEU A 134 35.22 15.14 31.64
C LEU A 134 34.29 14.24 30.86
N ASP A 135 34.23 12.94 31.18
CA ASP A 135 33.38 11.98 30.51
C ASP A 135 31.86 12.33 30.65
N VAL A 136 31.45 12.80 31.84
CA VAL A 136 30.09 13.34 32.06
C VAL A 136 29.80 14.55 31.18
N GLN A 137 30.74 15.53 31.11
CA GLN A 137 30.55 16.72 30.27
C GLN A 137 30.44 16.34 28.78
N LYS A 138 31.24 15.36 28.36
CA LYS A 138 31.18 14.82 26.99
C LYS A 138 29.86 14.22 26.66
N GLU A 139 29.31 13.37 27.55
CA GLU A 139 28.01 12.70 27.33
C GLU A 139 26.87 13.73 27.22
N VAL A 140 26.88 14.76 28.09
CA VAL A 140 25.89 15.85 28.01
C VAL A 140 26.01 16.60 26.68
N LEU A 141 27.26 16.92 26.26
CA LEU A 141 27.46 17.59 24.97
C LEU A 141 27.02 16.76 23.79
N ASP A 142 27.30 15.45 23.77
CA ASP A 142 26.89 14.53 22.70
C ASP A 142 25.37 14.38 22.63
N ASN A 143 24.70 14.39 23.77
CA ASN A 143 23.23 14.37 23.83
C ASN A 143 22.61 15.67 23.29
N LEU A 144 23.14 16.82 23.67
CA LEU A 144 22.69 18.11 23.13
C LEU A 144 22.92 18.19 21.62
N ARG A 145 24.09 17.69 21.13
CA ARG A 145 24.34 17.65 19.68
C ARG A 145 23.29 16.82 18.92
N LYS A 146 22.92 15.63 19.43
CA LYS A 146 21.88 14.80 18.83
C LYS A 146 20.53 15.52 18.79
N ASN A 147 20.23 16.33 19.79
CA ASN A 147 18.96 17.06 19.86
C ASN A 147 18.89 18.25 18.90
N ILE A 148 20.02 18.91 18.58
CA ILE A 148 20.04 20.06 17.67
C ILE A 148 20.32 19.69 16.21
N GLU A 149 20.86 18.51 15.92
CA GLU A 149 21.16 18.03 14.58
C GLU A 149 20.14 16.99 14.14
N MET A 150 19.18 17.40 13.34
CA MET A 150 18.17 16.49 12.82
C MET A 150 18.64 15.87 11.51
N ARG A 151 18.82 14.56 11.54
CA ARG A 151 19.34 13.76 10.42
C ARG A 151 18.28 12.83 9.88
N SER A 152 18.31 12.57 8.56
CA SER A 152 17.42 11.59 7.97
C SER A 152 17.77 10.18 8.40
N PRO A 153 16.83 9.39 8.94
CA PRO A 153 17.06 7.97 9.25
C PRO A 153 17.06 7.08 8.02
N ILE A 154 16.52 7.56 6.90
CA ILE A 154 16.37 6.82 5.64
C ILE A 154 16.93 7.62 4.46
N ALA A 155 17.28 6.92 3.38
CA ALA A 155 17.48 7.56 2.09
C ALA A 155 16.13 7.74 1.39
N GLY A 156 15.87 8.91 0.82
CA GLY A 156 14.59 9.20 0.19
C GLY A 156 14.50 10.60 -0.40
N VAL A 157 13.29 11.07 -0.56
CA VAL A 157 12.95 12.40 -1.06
C VAL A 157 12.14 13.15 0.00
N VAL A 158 12.44 14.43 0.18
CA VAL A 158 11.65 15.32 1.05
C VAL A 158 10.32 15.62 0.36
N THR A 159 9.20 15.26 0.99
CA THR A 159 7.87 15.42 0.41
C THR A 159 7.10 16.58 1.02
N ALA A 160 7.44 16.99 2.25
CA ALA A 160 6.84 18.15 2.88
C ALA A 160 7.85 18.91 3.75
N ARG A 161 7.67 20.23 3.84
CA ARG A 161 8.39 21.15 4.70
C ARG A 161 7.37 22.09 5.33
N ASN A 162 7.22 22.03 6.65
CA ASN A 162 6.16 22.73 7.37
C ASN A 162 6.67 23.97 8.12
N TYR A 163 7.98 24.20 8.15
CA TYR A 163 8.60 25.32 8.86
C TYR A 163 9.66 26.00 8.01
N GLU A 164 9.97 27.22 8.40
CA GLU A 164 11.07 28.02 7.89
C GLU A 164 12.15 28.25 8.97
N ALA A 165 13.36 28.61 8.53
CA ALA A 165 14.40 29.07 9.46
C ALA A 165 13.90 30.25 10.28
N GLY A 166 14.18 30.25 11.58
CA GLY A 166 13.70 31.23 12.56
C GLY A 166 12.36 30.90 13.18
N ASN A 167 11.59 29.94 12.64
CA ASN A 167 10.32 29.57 13.26
C ASN A 167 10.51 28.85 14.59
N LEU A 168 9.56 29.01 15.49
CA LEU A 168 9.45 28.23 16.72
C LEU A 168 8.75 26.90 16.42
N PHE A 169 9.34 25.79 16.86
CA PHE A 169 8.75 24.48 16.70
C PHE A 169 7.57 24.29 17.67
N THR A 170 6.37 23.91 17.13
CA THR A 170 5.12 23.80 17.88
C THR A 170 4.47 22.43 17.83
N GLY A 171 5.16 21.40 17.26
CA GLY A 171 4.70 20.01 17.33
C GLY A 171 4.40 19.32 15.99
N THR A 172 4.18 20.07 14.90
CA THR A 172 4.06 19.46 13.55
C THR A 172 5.43 19.02 13.05
N PRO A 173 5.59 17.87 12.36
CA PRO A 173 6.87 17.48 11.78
C PRO A 173 7.50 18.59 10.92
N VAL A 174 8.81 18.84 11.09
CA VAL A 174 9.51 19.88 10.32
C VAL A 174 9.62 19.51 8.85
N LEU A 175 10.02 18.25 8.60
CA LEU A 175 10.13 17.68 7.27
C LEU A 175 9.47 16.30 7.26
N HIS A 176 8.96 15.90 6.10
CA HIS A 176 8.55 14.53 5.81
C HIS A 176 9.44 13.94 4.73
N VAL A 177 10.00 12.75 4.96
CA VAL A 177 10.90 12.07 4.04
C VAL A 177 10.33 10.72 3.66
N MET A 178 10.20 10.46 2.36
CA MET A 178 9.70 9.20 1.81
C MET A 178 10.75 8.50 0.97
N GLN A 179 10.89 7.20 1.15
CA GLN A 179 11.64 6.33 0.25
C GLN A 179 10.73 5.91 -0.90
N ILE A 180 10.97 6.47 -2.10
CA ILE A 180 10.14 6.25 -3.29
C ILE A 180 10.74 5.22 -4.27
N ASN A 181 11.88 4.64 -3.94
CA ASN A 181 12.50 3.54 -4.67
C ASN A 181 13.20 2.59 -3.70
N PRO A 182 12.71 1.31 -3.60
CA PRO A 182 11.47 0.83 -4.20
C PRO A 182 10.22 1.49 -3.60
N LEU A 183 9.05 1.16 -4.15
CA LEU A 183 7.73 1.39 -3.57
C LEU A 183 7.15 0.09 -3.03
N LYS A 184 6.06 0.17 -2.30
CA LYS A 184 5.29 -1.00 -1.87
C LYS A 184 3.80 -0.84 -2.19
N ILE A 185 3.13 -1.97 -2.33
CA ILE A 185 1.68 -2.07 -2.47
C ILE A 185 1.19 -3.05 -1.42
N ILE A 186 0.14 -2.69 -0.71
CA ILE A 186 -0.51 -3.57 0.26
C ILE A 186 -1.80 -4.09 -0.35
N ALA A 187 -1.89 -5.43 -0.51
CA ALA A 187 -3.07 -6.10 -1.03
C ALA A 187 -3.68 -7.00 0.03
N ASN A 188 -5.01 -6.91 0.21
CA ASN A 188 -5.76 -7.78 1.10
C ASN A 188 -6.38 -8.89 0.26
N ILE A 189 -5.84 -10.09 0.40
CA ILE A 189 -6.17 -11.27 -0.41
C ILE A 189 -7.10 -12.19 0.38
N GLN A 190 -8.11 -12.76 -0.28
CA GLN A 190 -9.06 -13.68 0.35
C GLN A 190 -8.37 -14.93 0.89
N GLU A 191 -8.81 -15.41 2.06
CA GLU A 191 -8.25 -16.55 2.80
C GLU A 191 -8.11 -17.82 1.93
N GLN A 192 -9.05 -18.08 1.03
CA GLN A 192 -9.03 -19.24 0.15
C GLN A 192 -7.77 -19.33 -0.74
N TYR A 193 -7.11 -18.21 -1.03
CA TYR A 193 -5.90 -18.15 -1.85
C TYR A 193 -4.61 -18.22 -1.03
N TYR A 194 -4.69 -18.34 0.30
CA TYR A 194 -3.52 -18.41 1.16
C TYR A 194 -2.50 -19.50 0.74
N PRO A 195 -2.93 -20.73 0.35
CA PRO A 195 -1.98 -21.76 -0.09
C PRO A 195 -1.26 -21.44 -1.41
N ALA A 196 -1.87 -20.59 -2.25
CA ALA A 196 -1.33 -20.23 -3.57
C ALA A 196 -0.30 -19.09 -3.51
N VAL A 197 -0.45 -18.15 -2.56
CA VAL A 197 0.44 -16.99 -2.44
C VAL A 197 1.74 -17.37 -1.73
N LYS A 198 2.88 -17.04 -2.34
CA LYS A 198 4.22 -17.36 -1.81
C LYS A 198 5.13 -16.13 -1.85
N LEU A 199 6.09 -16.09 -0.93
CA LEU A 199 7.17 -15.08 -0.97
C LEU A 199 7.93 -15.17 -2.30
N GLY A 200 8.24 -14.01 -2.88
CA GLY A 200 8.92 -13.89 -4.17
C GLY A 200 8.03 -14.09 -5.40
N MET A 201 6.74 -14.38 -5.22
CA MET A 201 5.77 -14.51 -6.30
C MET A 201 5.73 -13.23 -7.15
N PRO A 202 5.83 -13.33 -8.48
CA PRO A 202 5.72 -12.18 -9.36
C PRO A 202 4.28 -11.65 -9.37
N VAL A 203 4.14 -10.33 -9.40
CA VAL A 203 2.86 -9.61 -9.45
C VAL A 203 2.92 -8.59 -10.56
N GLU A 204 1.94 -8.60 -11.46
CA GLU A 204 1.80 -7.58 -12.47
C GLU A 204 1.03 -6.38 -11.90
N ILE A 205 1.59 -5.18 -12.10
CA ILE A 205 1.02 -3.94 -11.59
C ILE A 205 0.70 -3.03 -12.75
N ARG A 206 -0.54 -2.56 -12.81
CA ARG A 206 -1.03 -1.63 -13.83
C ARG A 206 -1.68 -0.43 -13.17
N THR A 207 -1.46 0.75 -13.72
CA THR A 207 -2.07 1.99 -13.25
C THR A 207 -2.86 2.64 -14.39
N ASP A 208 -3.92 3.35 -14.06
CA ASP A 208 -4.72 4.07 -15.07
C ASP A 208 -3.98 5.30 -15.63
N ILE A 209 -2.95 5.78 -14.90
CA ILE A 209 -2.14 6.94 -15.30
C ILE A 209 -1.18 6.58 -16.45
N PHE A 210 -0.72 5.32 -16.51
CA PHE A 210 0.16 4.82 -17.56
C PHE A 210 -0.51 3.64 -18.29
N PRO A 211 -1.53 3.91 -19.13
CA PRO A 211 -2.25 2.86 -19.84
C PRO A 211 -1.30 2.10 -20.78
N GLY A 212 -1.30 0.78 -20.67
CA GLY A 212 -0.44 -0.10 -21.49
C GLY A 212 0.94 -0.40 -20.91
N GLU A 213 1.38 0.29 -19.85
CA GLU A 213 2.61 -0.09 -19.13
C GLU A 213 2.31 -1.10 -18.03
N VAL A 214 3.18 -2.10 -17.92
CA VAL A 214 3.14 -3.11 -16.85
C VAL A 214 4.39 -2.94 -15.99
N PHE A 215 4.18 -2.75 -14.70
CA PHE A 215 5.25 -2.69 -13.71
C PHE A 215 5.35 -4.05 -13.01
N ALA A 216 6.56 -4.57 -12.90
CA ALA A 216 6.79 -5.86 -12.25
C ALA A 216 7.03 -5.65 -10.75
N GLY A 217 6.20 -6.31 -9.92
CA GLY A 217 6.39 -6.40 -8.47
C GLY A 217 6.69 -7.82 -8.03
N LYS A 218 7.07 -7.97 -6.76
CA LYS A 218 7.25 -9.27 -6.11
C LYS A 218 6.69 -9.22 -4.70
N VAL A 219 6.02 -10.31 -4.30
CA VAL A 219 5.59 -10.49 -2.91
C VAL A 219 6.81 -10.49 -2.00
N SER A 220 6.89 -9.50 -1.12
CA SER A 220 8.00 -9.31 -0.17
C SER A 220 7.66 -9.76 1.24
N LEU A 221 6.39 -9.68 1.63
CA LEU A 221 5.91 -10.07 2.94
C LEU A 221 4.48 -10.62 2.85
N ILE A 222 4.21 -11.68 3.59
CA ILE A 222 2.87 -12.19 3.86
C ILE A 222 2.66 -12.03 5.36
N TYR A 223 1.66 -11.25 5.75
CA TYR A 223 1.37 -11.02 7.17
C TYR A 223 0.89 -12.32 7.84
N PRO A 224 1.36 -12.60 9.06
CA PRO A 224 1.07 -13.88 9.72
C PRO A 224 -0.35 -13.99 10.28
N ALA A 225 -1.08 -12.87 10.37
CA ALA A 225 -2.43 -12.81 10.90
C ALA A 225 -3.44 -12.55 9.79
N LEU A 226 -4.60 -13.22 9.88
CA LEU A 226 -5.76 -12.94 9.04
C LEU A 226 -6.69 -11.94 9.75
N ASP A 227 -7.32 -11.09 8.97
CA ASP A 227 -8.42 -10.26 9.44
C ASP A 227 -9.71 -11.10 9.44
N ALA A 228 -10.22 -11.43 10.62
CA ALA A 228 -11.41 -12.26 10.79
C ALA A 228 -12.69 -11.57 10.29
N SER A 229 -12.73 -10.24 10.24
CA SER A 229 -13.90 -9.47 9.81
C SER A 229 -14.08 -9.50 8.30
N THR A 230 -12.98 -9.41 7.56
CA THR A 230 -12.95 -9.40 6.09
C THR A 230 -12.60 -10.76 5.49
N ARG A 231 -12.13 -11.71 6.31
CA ARG A 231 -11.58 -13.02 5.89
C ARG A 231 -10.49 -12.86 4.82
N THR A 232 -9.58 -11.92 5.08
CA THR A 232 -8.45 -11.66 4.19
C THR A 232 -7.14 -11.74 4.95
N PHE A 233 -6.06 -12.01 4.23
CA PHE A 233 -4.69 -11.83 4.71
C PHE A 233 -4.00 -10.73 3.91
N THR A 234 -3.14 -10.00 4.58
CA THR A 234 -2.42 -8.88 3.96
C THR A 234 -1.11 -9.37 3.34
N VAL A 235 -0.84 -8.89 2.14
CA VAL A 235 0.39 -9.17 1.39
C VAL A 235 1.03 -7.85 1.00
N GLU A 236 2.34 -7.72 1.23
CA GLU A 236 3.14 -6.61 0.75
C GLU A 236 3.86 -7.01 -0.55
N VAL A 237 3.72 -6.18 -1.56
CA VAL A 237 4.38 -6.33 -2.86
C VAL A 237 5.37 -5.20 -3.04
N THR A 238 6.65 -5.52 -3.19
CA THR A 238 7.69 -4.54 -3.49
C THR A 238 7.78 -4.29 -4.99
N VAL A 239 7.81 -3.01 -5.37
CA VAL A 239 7.83 -2.53 -6.76
C VAL A 239 9.07 -1.68 -6.99
N PRO A 240 10.02 -2.10 -7.83
CA PRO A 240 11.13 -1.26 -8.24
C PRO A 240 10.65 -0.01 -8.98
N ASN A 241 11.17 1.15 -8.61
CA ASN A 241 10.78 2.44 -9.20
C ASN A 241 12.01 3.29 -9.58
N GLY A 242 12.97 2.67 -10.25
CA GLY A 242 14.23 3.34 -10.63
C GLY A 242 14.05 4.52 -11.59
N ASN A 243 13.01 4.53 -12.39
CA ASN A 243 12.64 5.64 -13.29
C ASN A 243 11.73 6.69 -12.62
N GLU A 244 11.33 6.46 -11.37
CA GLU A 244 10.45 7.33 -10.55
C GLU A 244 9.13 7.73 -11.24
N LYS A 245 8.61 6.89 -12.14
CA LYS A 245 7.32 7.12 -12.79
C LYS A 245 6.16 6.96 -11.82
N LEU A 246 6.24 5.96 -10.95
CA LEU A 246 5.23 5.73 -9.93
C LEU A 246 5.43 6.70 -8.75
N ARG A 247 4.33 7.15 -8.16
CA ARG A 247 4.34 8.03 -6.99
C ARG A 247 3.50 7.42 -5.88
N PRO A 248 3.90 7.57 -4.61
CA PRO A 248 3.02 7.30 -3.49
C PRO A 248 1.69 8.06 -3.64
N GLY A 249 0.58 7.44 -3.27
CA GLY A 249 -0.76 7.98 -3.45
C GLY A 249 -1.44 7.61 -4.78
N MET A 250 -0.73 7.02 -5.74
CA MET A 250 -1.35 6.49 -6.97
C MET A 250 -2.07 5.18 -6.68
N PHE A 251 -3.20 4.94 -7.36
CA PHE A 251 -3.86 3.64 -7.34
C PHE A 251 -3.31 2.72 -8.41
N ALA A 252 -3.20 1.44 -8.05
CA ALA A 252 -2.73 0.39 -8.93
C ALA A 252 -3.61 -0.85 -8.83
N ARG A 253 -3.72 -1.58 -9.95
CA ARG A 253 -4.29 -2.93 -10.01
C ARG A 253 -3.16 -3.93 -10.01
N SER A 254 -3.14 -4.75 -8.98
CA SER A 254 -2.15 -5.82 -8.78
C SER A 254 -2.76 -7.15 -9.16
N THR A 255 -2.22 -7.80 -10.18
CA THR A 255 -2.69 -9.09 -10.67
C THR A 255 -1.80 -10.20 -10.12
N PHE A 256 -2.41 -11.11 -9.39
CA PHE A 256 -1.77 -12.29 -8.80
C PHE A 256 -2.22 -13.53 -9.56
N ASN A 257 -1.27 -14.36 -10.01
CA ASN A 257 -1.59 -15.65 -10.59
C ASN A 257 -1.71 -16.70 -9.48
N MET A 258 -2.93 -17.11 -9.17
CA MET A 258 -3.23 -18.06 -8.09
C MET A 258 -3.04 -19.52 -8.51
N GLY A 259 -2.47 -19.77 -9.69
CA GLY A 259 -2.25 -21.10 -10.26
C GLY A 259 -3.25 -21.46 -11.34
N ASP A 260 -3.18 -22.70 -11.76
CA ASP A 260 -4.01 -23.24 -12.83
C ASP A 260 -5.19 -24.00 -12.25
N LYS A 261 -6.37 -23.83 -12.84
CA LYS A 261 -7.58 -24.58 -12.51
C LYS A 261 -8.13 -25.24 -13.76
N GLU A 262 -8.43 -26.53 -13.65
CA GLU A 262 -9.19 -27.20 -14.70
C GLU A 262 -10.66 -26.76 -14.66
N GLY A 263 -11.17 -26.35 -15.80
CA GLY A 263 -12.56 -25.90 -15.94
C GLY A 263 -13.12 -26.20 -17.31
N ILE A 264 -14.43 -26.33 -17.38
CA ILE A 264 -15.16 -26.49 -18.64
C ILE A 264 -15.41 -25.09 -19.21
N MET A 265 -14.80 -24.78 -20.36
CA MET A 265 -15.08 -23.54 -21.08
C MET A 265 -16.22 -23.71 -22.06
N VAL A 266 -17.19 -22.79 -21.96
CA VAL A 266 -18.27 -22.65 -22.94
C VAL A 266 -18.27 -21.21 -23.47
N PRO A 267 -18.66 -20.98 -24.74
CA PRO A 267 -18.80 -19.62 -25.25
C PRO A 267 -19.87 -18.85 -24.46
N ASP A 268 -19.67 -17.57 -24.22
CA ASP A 268 -20.60 -16.70 -23.49
C ASP A 268 -22.02 -16.73 -24.09
N VAL A 269 -22.11 -16.78 -25.43
CA VAL A 269 -23.39 -16.90 -26.17
C VAL A 269 -24.16 -18.21 -25.93
N ALA A 270 -23.51 -19.21 -25.33
CA ALA A 270 -24.15 -20.49 -24.98
C ALA A 270 -24.79 -20.46 -23.59
N VAL A 271 -24.54 -19.41 -22.79
CA VAL A 271 -25.11 -19.24 -21.45
C VAL A 271 -26.39 -18.43 -21.53
N LEU A 272 -27.53 -19.12 -21.47
CA LEU A 272 -28.84 -18.45 -21.41
C LEU A 272 -29.18 -18.14 -19.95
N LYS A 273 -29.24 -16.85 -19.60
CA LYS A 273 -29.80 -16.43 -18.30
C LYS A 273 -31.33 -16.58 -18.33
N GLN A 274 -31.85 -17.52 -17.57
CA GLN A 274 -33.29 -17.61 -17.35
C GLN A 274 -33.72 -16.48 -16.41
N VAL A 275 -34.57 -15.58 -16.91
CA VAL A 275 -35.15 -14.48 -16.12
C VAL A 275 -36.00 -15.08 -15.00
N GLY A 276 -35.55 -14.94 -13.74
CA GLY A 276 -36.27 -15.40 -12.55
C GLY A 276 -35.65 -16.56 -11.78
N SER A 277 -34.51 -17.11 -12.19
CA SER A 277 -33.73 -18.04 -11.36
C SER A 277 -32.59 -17.31 -10.67
N SER A 278 -32.47 -17.51 -9.37
CA SER A 278 -31.38 -16.94 -8.52
C SER A 278 -30.17 -17.89 -8.38
N GLU A 279 -29.96 -18.77 -9.37
CA GLU A 279 -28.78 -19.62 -9.44
C GLU A 279 -27.89 -19.23 -10.62
#